data_355b1c6d5c380d2da091d973bccdd5f0
#
_entry.id   355b1c6d5c380d2da091d973bccdd5f0
#
_cell.length_a   1.000
_cell.length_b   1.000
_cell.length_c   1.000
_cell.angle_alpha   90.00
_cell.angle_beta   90.00
_cell.angle_gamma   90.00
#
_symmetry.space_group_name_H-M   'P 1'
#
loop_
_entity.id
_entity.type
_entity.pdbx_description
1 polymer ?
#
loop_
_entity_poly.entity_id
_entity_poly.type
_entity_poly.pdbx_seq_one_letter_code
_entity_poly.pdbx_strand_id
1 'polypeptide(L)'
;MEKYSPKRGSRENENFLEQAMQNSSKMPKERQRASKRKSRRKSLIAVGISLAIVLGGGSFAFVKAMEFWRANAATDYPGPGSGEVVVSIQQGWTAWEIGDELVNEDVVASQKAFVRAAKRDERSNTIQVGSYKMLKQMKAEDALEILIDPSNRLRDNITFREGLRNTQVANLISENLGVSYDEVNTAMESSEIGLPSYAQSAEGYLFPQTYDYSLDPSPTGILKQMTEEFASNAAQLDLEKKADELGYSPHEIVTIASIIEKEIRHPEQAPDVAQVIYNRLKDGMKLRMDSTVHYAVGDSGETVMTSDEQRNIDSPYNTYKYEGLPPGPICNPGRTALEAALNPSKGNYMFFVTVNMETGETRFAETDEEHLKNVKIFQQYCRDHDGC
;
A
#
# COMPACT_ATOMS: atom_id res chain seq x y z
N MET A 1 16.35 42.76 -12.23
CA MET A 1 16.08 44.18 -12.58
C MET A 1 16.01 44.28 -14.08
N GLU A 2 14.82 44.29 -14.66
CA GLU A 2 14.65 44.82 -16.02
C GLU A 2 13.16 45.18 -16.15
N LYS A 3 12.95 46.46 -16.41
CA LYS A 3 11.63 47.13 -16.48
C LYS A 3 11.00 46.86 -17.84
N TYR A 4 9.81 46.30 -17.88
CA TYR A 4 8.99 46.26 -19.08
C TYR A 4 8.01 47.43 -19.07
N SER A 5 8.10 48.28 -20.10
CA SER A 5 7.25 49.48 -20.33
C SER A 5 6.19 49.13 -21.39
N PRO A 6 4.91 49.49 -21.23
CA PRO A 6 3.88 49.19 -22.25
C PRO A 6 3.87 50.23 -23.36
N LYS A 7 3.76 49.75 -24.60
CA LYS A 7 3.69 50.54 -25.82
C LYS A 7 2.29 51.13 -26.07
N ARG A 8 2.29 52.44 -26.42
CA ARG A 8 1.23 53.26 -26.97
C ARG A 8 0.51 52.63 -28.17
N GLY A 9 -0.82 52.62 -28.12
CA GLY A 9 -1.70 52.25 -29.24
C GLY A 9 -3.11 52.78 -29.08
N SER A 10 -3.31 54.08 -28.82
CA SER A 10 -4.65 54.63 -28.68
C SER A 10 -4.85 56.04 -29.23
N ARG A 11 -3.98 56.56 -30.10
CA ARG A 11 -4.12 57.93 -30.65
C ARG A 11 -4.47 58.02 -32.15
N GLU A 12 -4.44 56.94 -32.89
CA GLU A 12 -4.75 56.96 -34.33
C GLU A 12 -6.24 56.82 -34.68
N ASN A 13 -7.06 56.21 -33.79
CA ASN A 13 -8.49 56.02 -34.05
C ASN A 13 -9.38 57.24 -33.73
N GLU A 14 -8.93 58.19 -32.92
CA GLU A 14 -9.73 59.40 -32.61
C GLU A 14 -9.65 60.43 -33.75
N ASN A 15 -8.51 60.54 -34.41
CA ASN A 15 -8.36 61.50 -35.54
C ASN A 15 -9.14 61.10 -36.79
N PHE A 16 -9.46 59.84 -37.02
CA PHE A 16 -10.21 59.37 -38.18
C PHE A 16 -11.72 59.71 -38.05
N LEU A 17 -12.27 59.67 -36.86
CA LEU A 17 -13.68 59.97 -36.60
C LEU A 17 -13.96 61.49 -36.65
N GLU A 18 -13.03 62.40 -36.21
CA GLU A 18 -13.17 63.84 -36.32
C GLU A 18 -13.08 64.33 -37.77
N GLN A 19 -12.20 63.78 -38.60
CA GLN A 19 -12.12 64.08 -40.04
C GLN A 19 -13.35 63.64 -40.81
N ALA A 20 -14.01 62.60 -40.46
CA ALA A 20 -15.23 62.11 -41.08
C ALA A 20 -16.44 63.00 -40.80
N MET A 21 -16.48 63.59 -39.62
CA MET A 21 -17.57 64.52 -39.24
C MET A 21 -17.45 65.92 -39.86
N GLN A 22 -16.26 66.45 -40.12
CA GLN A 22 -16.05 67.75 -40.73
C GLN A 22 -16.37 67.75 -42.24
N ASN A 23 -16.30 66.68 -42.94
CA ASN A 23 -16.58 66.56 -44.37
C ASN A 23 -18.08 66.41 -44.72
N SER A 24 -18.96 66.27 -43.74
CA SER A 24 -20.40 66.08 -43.98
C SER A 24 -21.19 67.43 -44.04
N SER A 25 -20.57 68.58 -43.75
CA SER A 25 -21.24 69.90 -43.60
C SER A 25 -21.20 70.79 -44.83
N LYS A 26 -20.65 70.32 -45.96
CA LYS A 26 -20.54 71.16 -47.18
C LYS A 26 -21.24 70.56 -48.41
N MET A 27 -22.59 70.54 -48.43
CA MET A 27 -23.35 70.26 -49.67
C MET A 27 -24.46 71.33 -49.86
N PRO A 28 -24.69 71.81 -51.11
CA PRO A 28 -25.64 72.84 -51.40
C PRO A 28 -27.11 72.36 -51.31
N LYS A 29 -28.00 73.27 -50.83
CA LYS A 29 -29.39 73.01 -50.45
C LYS A 29 -30.36 72.62 -51.58
N GLU A 30 -30.00 72.61 -52.86
CA GLU A 30 -30.89 72.30 -53.97
C GLU A 30 -31.05 70.87 -54.39
N ARG A 31 -30.20 69.95 -53.93
CA ARG A 31 -30.32 68.54 -54.19
C ARG A 31 -31.06 67.73 -53.12
N GLN A 32 -31.58 68.39 -52.12
CA GLN A 32 -32.16 67.69 -50.97
C GLN A 32 -33.63 67.18 -51.15
N ARG A 33 -34.36 67.63 -52.14
CA ARG A 33 -35.79 67.26 -52.31
C ARG A 33 -36.01 65.97 -53.16
N ALA A 34 -35.10 65.61 -54.06
CA ALA A 34 -35.23 64.41 -54.89
C ALA A 34 -34.66 63.12 -54.20
N SER A 35 -33.80 63.29 -53.21
CA SER A 35 -33.14 62.15 -52.53
C SER A 35 -33.95 61.59 -51.35
N LYS A 36 -34.88 62.37 -50.77
CA LYS A 36 -35.66 61.94 -49.58
C LYS A 36 -36.63 60.78 -49.83
N ARG A 37 -37.12 60.56 -51.10
CA ARG A 37 -38.03 59.46 -51.41
C ARG A 37 -37.24 58.15 -51.76
N LYS A 38 -36.05 58.26 -52.37
CA LYS A 38 -35.17 57.11 -52.65
C LYS A 38 -34.40 56.62 -51.42
N SER A 39 -34.09 57.61 -50.51
CA SER A 39 -33.41 57.30 -49.23
C SER A 39 -34.27 56.52 -48.25
N ARG A 40 -35.61 56.89 -48.17
CA ARG A 40 -36.52 56.16 -47.27
C ARG A 40 -36.72 54.65 -47.67
N ARG A 41 -36.75 54.35 -48.97
CA ARG A 41 -36.84 52.97 -49.47
C ARG A 41 -35.54 52.20 -49.24
N LYS A 42 -34.39 52.84 -49.44
CA LYS A 42 -33.06 52.22 -49.15
C LYS A 42 -32.82 52.05 -47.65
N SER A 43 -33.31 53.02 -46.84
CA SER A 43 -33.22 52.93 -45.39
C SER A 43 -34.14 51.84 -44.82
N LEU A 44 -35.36 51.68 -45.37
CA LEU A 44 -36.25 50.59 -44.94
C LEU A 44 -35.71 49.20 -45.38
N ILE A 45 -35.07 49.11 -46.54
CA ILE A 45 -34.41 47.89 -46.98
C ILE A 45 -33.16 47.59 -46.12
N ALA A 46 -32.38 48.61 -45.82
CA ALA A 46 -31.19 48.46 -44.93
C ALA A 46 -31.62 48.05 -43.51
N VAL A 47 -32.67 48.67 -42.97
CA VAL A 47 -33.23 48.28 -41.65
C VAL A 47 -33.79 46.87 -41.70
N GLY A 48 -34.48 46.48 -42.78
CA GLY A 48 -35.01 45.14 -42.98
C GLY A 48 -33.89 44.09 -43.09
N ILE A 49 -32.83 44.39 -43.85
CA ILE A 49 -31.62 43.52 -43.93
C ILE A 49 -30.86 43.46 -42.60
N SER A 50 -30.72 44.62 -41.91
CA SER A 50 -30.09 44.62 -40.58
C SER A 50 -30.95 43.85 -39.57
N LEU A 51 -32.27 43.95 -39.62
CA LEU A 51 -33.13 43.16 -38.75
C LEU A 51 -33.09 41.66 -39.09
N ALA A 52 -33.04 41.31 -40.38
CA ALA A 52 -32.89 39.93 -40.82
C ALA A 52 -31.55 39.35 -40.46
N ILE A 53 -30.44 40.14 -40.52
CA ILE A 53 -29.10 39.74 -40.06
C ILE A 53 -29.08 39.61 -38.53
N VAL A 54 -29.70 40.51 -37.80
CA VAL A 54 -29.78 40.44 -36.34
C VAL A 54 -30.67 39.29 -35.89
N LEU A 55 -31.80 39.08 -36.50
CA LEU A 55 -32.70 37.98 -36.16
C LEU A 55 -32.18 36.62 -36.68
N GLY A 56 -31.64 36.56 -37.89
CA GLY A 56 -31.09 35.33 -38.46
C GLY A 56 -29.70 34.98 -37.91
N GLY A 57 -28.82 35.98 -37.86
CA GLY A 57 -27.47 35.85 -37.30
C GLY A 57 -27.48 35.66 -35.78
N GLY A 58 -28.37 36.40 -35.08
CA GLY A 58 -28.58 36.27 -33.65
C GLY A 58 -29.14 34.89 -33.27
N SER A 59 -30.10 34.41 -34.05
CA SER A 59 -30.67 33.05 -33.85
C SER A 59 -29.62 31.97 -34.11
N PHE A 60 -28.83 32.12 -35.17
CA PHE A 60 -27.75 31.16 -35.47
C PHE A 60 -26.63 31.21 -34.40
N ALA A 61 -26.22 32.41 -34.01
CA ALA A 61 -25.22 32.55 -32.91
C ALA A 61 -25.78 32.04 -31.57
N PHE A 62 -27.07 32.28 -31.30
CA PHE A 62 -27.73 31.75 -30.11
C PHE A 62 -27.83 30.21 -30.14
N VAL A 63 -28.18 29.60 -31.27
CA VAL A 63 -28.21 28.14 -31.42
C VAL A 63 -26.79 27.57 -31.27
N LYS A 64 -25.80 28.19 -31.91
CA LYS A 64 -24.39 27.75 -31.76
C LYS A 64 -23.85 27.99 -30.35
N ALA A 65 -24.20 29.08 -29.71
CA ALA A 65 -23.87 29.31 -28.31
C ALA A 65 -24.57 28.30 -27.39
N MET A 66 -25.82 27.96 -27.71
CA MET A 66 -26.57 26.96 -26.93
C MET A 66 -26.08 25.51 -27.17
N GLU A 67 -25.67 25.17 -28.40
CA GLU A 67 -24.97 23.92 -28.70
C GLU A 67 -23.62 23.87 -27.99
N PHE A 68 -22.84 24.97 -28.01
CA PHE A 68 -21.57 25.08 -27.27
C PHE A 68 -21.78 25.03 -25.75
N TRP A 69 -22.83 25.64 -25.23
CA TRP A 69 -23.20 25.58 -23.81
C TRP A 69 -23.66 24.17 -23.43
N ARG A 70 -24.46 23.50 -24.27
CA ARG A 70 -24.86 22.10 -24.05
C ARG A 70 -23.67 21.14 -24.13
N ALA A 71 -22.81 21.31 -25.13
CA ALA A 71 -21.58 20.50 -25.26
C ALA A 71 -20.58 20.77 -24.12
N ASN A 72 -20.62 21.94 -23.46
CA ASN A 72 -19.79 22.30 -22.32
C ASN A 72 -20.53 22.25 -20.98
N ALA A 73 -21.84 22.00 -20.96
CA ALA A 73 -22.54 21.73 -19.72
C ALA A 73 -21.98 20.44 -19.14
N ALA A 74 -21.54 20.46 -17.88
CA ALA A 74 -21.21 19.24 -17.19
C ALA A 74 -22.53 18.49 -16.97
N THR A 75 -22.85 17.62 -17.91
CA THR A 75 -23.98 16.68 -17.74
C THR A 75 -23.65 15.75 -16.59
N ASP A 76 -24.61 15.53 -15.72
CA ASP A 76 -24.48 14.59 -14.61
C ASP A 76 -25.65 13.61 -14.63
N TYR A 77 -25.46 12.43 -14.06
CA TYR A 77 -26.56 11.51 -13.86
C TYR A 77 -27.46 11.95 -12.70
N PRO A 78 -28.76 11.60 -12.72
CA PRO A 78 -29.64 11.93 -11.60
C PRO A 78 -29.35 11.11 -10.34
N GLY A 79 -28.58 10.02 -10.46
CA GLY A 79 -28.36 9.04 -9.37
C GLY A 79 -29.62 8.28 -8.97
N PRO A 80 -29.55 7.42 -7.97
CA PRO A 80 -28.39 6.99 -7.19
C PRO A 80 -27.43 6.06 -7.93
N GLY A 81 -27.77 5.58 -9.13
CA GLY A 81 -27.02 4.60 -9.90
C GLY A 81 -27.55 3.15 -9.74
N SER A 82 -27.08 2.22 -10.59
CA SER A 82 -27.47 0.81 -10.56
C SER A 82 -26.42 -0.05 -11.26
N GLY A 83 -26.26 -1.29 -10.79
CA GLY A 83 -25.21 -2.18 -11.30
C GLY A 83 -23.85 -1.85 -10.71
N GLU A 84 -23.17 -2.88 -10.19
CA GLU A 84 -21.88 -2.72 -9.55
C GLU A 84 -20.76 -2.71 -10.57
N VAL A 85 -19.73 -1.90 -10.33
CA VAL A 85 -18.48 -1.83 -11.07
C VAL A 85 -17.33 -1.55 -10.12
N VAL A 86 -16.15 -2.04 -10.42
CA VAL A 86 -14.93 -1.75 -9.68
C VAL A 86 -14.11 -0.73 -10.47
N VAL A 87 -13.80 0.39 -9.83
CA VAL A 87 -12.97 1.46 -10.39
C VAL A 87 -11.64 1.49 -9.66
N SER A 88 -10.53 1.49 -10.39
CA SER A 88 -9.18 1.51 -9.82
C SER A 88 -8.52 2.87 -10.01
N ILE A 89 -8.20 3.53 -8.90
CA ILE A 89 -7.51 4.82 -8.87
C ILE A 89 -6.02 4.59 -8.73
N GLN A 90 -5.22 5.15 -9.63
CA GLN A 90 -3.76 4.96 -9.66
C GLN A 90 -3.00 6.10 -8.99
N GLN A 91 -1.76 5.82 -8.63
CA GLN A 91 -0.89 6.80 -8.00
C GLN A 91 -0.58 7.96 -8.95
N GLY A 92 -0.69 9.19 -8.42
CA GLY A 92 -0.39 10.40 -9.17
C GLY A 92 -1.53 10.93 -10.03
N TRP A 93 -2.67 10.23 -10.08
CA TRP A 93 -3.83 10.71 -10.83
C TRP A 93 -4.40 12.00 -10.25
N THR A 94 -4.69 12.92 -11.16
CA THR A 94 -5.42 14.16 -10.86
C THR A 94 -6.94 13.91 -10.89
N ALA A 95 -7.73 14.85 -10.39
CA ALA A 95 -9.19 14.80 -10.49
C ALA A 95 -9.69 14.67 -11.94
N TRP A 96 -8.90 15.07 -12.94
CA TRP A 96 -9.24 14.89 -14.36
C TRP A 96 -9.09 13.45 -14.77
N GLU A 97 -7.99 12.80 -14.43
CA GLU A 97 -7.73 11.39 -14.76
C GLU A 97 -8.70 10.46 -14.03
N ILE A 98 -8.98 10.74 -12.76
CA ILE A 98 -10.04 10.03 -12.01
C ILE A 98 -11.39 10.20 -12.70
N GLY A 99 -11.73 11.41 -13.12
CA GLY A 99 -12.97 11.70 -13.81
C GLY A 99 -13.09 10.98 -15.18
N ASP A 100 -11.97 10.82 -15.89
CA ASP A 100 -11.95 10.04 -17.15
C ASP A 100 -12.24 8.57 -16.90
N GLU A 101 -11.60 7.98 -15.87
CA GLU A 101 -11.84 6.58 -15.52
C GLU A 101 -13.30 6.34 -15.07
N LEU A 102 -13.84 7.25 -14.27
CA LEU A 102 -15.24 7.15 -13.86
C LEU A 102 -16.24 7.24 -15.05
N VAL A 103 -15.87 7.96 -16.11
CA VAL A 103 -16.67 7.99 -17.36
C VAL A 103 -16.49 6.71 -18.14
N ASN A 104 -15.27 6.19 -18.27
CA ASN A 104 -14.97 4.94 -18.99
C ASN A 104 -15.75 3.77 -18.40
N GLU A 105 -15.89 3.72 -17.08
CA GLU A 105 -16.61 2.69 -16.33
C GLU A 105 -18.13 2.99 -16.20
N ASP A 106 -18.64 4.03 -16.88
CA ASP A 106 -20.04 4.45 -16.84
C ASP A 106 -20.57 4.84 -15.44
N VAL A 107 -19.65 5.25 -14.54
CA VAL A 107 -20.02 5.67 -13.18
C VAL A 107 -20.59 7.07 -13.18
N VAL A 108 -19.96 8.03 -13.88
CA VAL A 108 -20.43 9.42 -13.98
C VAL A 108 -20.67 9.81 -15.44
N ALA A 109 -21.62 10.73 -15.65
CA ALA A 109 -22.00 11.13 -17.01
C ALA A 109 -20.96 11.98 -17.72
N SER A 110 -20.07 12.67 -17.00
CA SER A 110 -18.99 13.44 -17.59
C SER A 110 -17.86 13.72 -16.60
N GLN A 111 -16.62 13.70 -17.09
CA GLN A 111 -15.42 14.12 -16.38
C GLN A 111 -15.58 15.51 -15.73
N LYS A 112 -16.21 16.44 -16.46
CA LYS A 112 -16.44 17.81 -15.94
C LYS A 112 -17.37 17.84 -14.73
N ALA A 113 -18.36 16.94 -14.64
CA ALA A 113 -19.24 16.84 -13.48
C ALA A 113 -18.43 16.44 -12.25
N PHE A 114 -17.60 15.38 -12.38
CA PHE A 114 -16.74 14.93 -11.30
C PHE A 114 -15.72 15.98 -10.86
N VAL A 115 -14.97 16.57 -11.80
CA VAL A 115 -14.00 17.64 -11.49
C VAL A 115 -14.67 18.85 -10.81
N ARG A 116 -15.92 19.15 -11.16
CA ARG A 116 -16.69 20.23 -10.49
C ARG A 116 -17.03 19.83 -9.04
N ALA A 117 -17.46 18.59 -8.80
CA ALA A 117 -17.70 18.07 -7.46
C ALA A 117 -16.42 18.10 -6.62
N ALA A 118 -15.33 17.56 -7.15
CA ALA A 118 -14.02 17.54 -6.50
C ALA A 118 -13.48 18.93 -6.15
N LYS A 119 -13.67 19.94 -7.01
CA LYS A 119 -13.26 21.33 -6.73
C LYS A 119 -14.07 22.02 -5.64
N ARG A 120 -15.28 21.56 -5.36
CA ARG A 120 -16.16 22.13 -4.32
C ARG A 120 -15.92 21.52 -2.95
N ASP A 121 -15.29 20.36 -2.91
CA ASP A 121 -15.04 19.63 -1.68
C ASP A 121 -13.53 19.46 -1.46
N GLU A 122 -13.01 20.13 -0.43
CA GLU A 122 -11.58 20.09 -0.09
C GLU A 122 -11.09 18.67 0.28
N ARG A 123 -12.01 17.80 0.72
CA ARG A 123 -11.71 16.40 1.01
C ARG A 123 -11.32 15.60 -0.23
N SER A 124 -11.59 16.10 -1.43
CA SER A 124 -11.16 15.46 -2.69
C SER A 124 -9.64 15.22 -2.76
N ASN A 125 -8.83 15.98 -2.00
CA ASN A 125 -7.39 15.78 -1.89
C ASN A 125 -7.00 14.57 -1.02
N THR A 126 -7.96 13.95 -0.31
CA THR A 126 -7.73 12.76 0.53
C THR A 126 -8.07 11.45 -0.19
N ILE A 127 -8.49 11.50 -1.46
CA ILE A 127 -8.76 10.31 -2.27
C ILE A 127 -7.50 9.44 -2.29
N GLN A 128 -7.64 8.20 -1.85
CA GLN A 128 -6.54 7.24 -1.80
C GLN A 128 -6.48 6.43 -3.09
N VAL A 129 -5.27 6.00 -3.43
CA VAL A 129 -5.02 5.00 -4.47
C VAL A 129 -5.64 3.67 -4.07
N GLY A 130 -6.20 2.94 -5.04
CA GLY A 130 -6.82 1.64 -4.80
C GLY A 130 -8.10 1.43 -5.60
N SER A 131 -8.73 0.29 -5.41
CA SER A 131 -9.97 -0.10 -6.07
C SER A 131 -11.18 0.24 -5.19
N TYR A 132 -12.24 0.71 -5.83
CA TYR A 132 -13.48 1.11 -5.17
C TYR A 132 -14.67 0.45 -5.84
N LYS A 133 -15.57 -0.11 -5.03
CA LYS A 133 -16.85 -0.63 -5.52
C LYS A 133 -17.84 0.51 -5.66
N MET A 134 -18.32 0.74 -6.87
CA MET A 134 -19.21 1.85 -7.22
C MET A 134 -20.44 1.34 -7.96
N LEU A 135 -21.43 2.19 -8.16
CA LEU A 135 -22.56 1.91 -9.02
C LEU A 135 -22.40 2.66 -10.34
N LYS A 136 -22.87 2.07 -11.43
CA LYS A 136 -22.96 2.78 -12.69
C LYS A 136 -24.07 3.86 -12.62
N GLN A 137 -23.86 4.95 -13.34
CA GLN A 137 -24.81 6.06 -13.49
C GLN A 137 -25.15 6.76 -12.17
N MET A 138 -24.13 6.97 -11.33
CA MET A 138 -24.21 7.76 -10.10
C MET A 138 -24.11 9.26 -10.38
N LYS A 139 -24.59 10.08 -9.45
CA LYS A 139 -24.18 11.49 -9.42
C LYS A 139 -22.70 11.62 -9.15
N ALA A 140 -22.07 12.62 -9.76
CA ALA A 140 -20.65 12.89 -9.53
C ALA A 140 -20.34 13.22 -8.05
N GLU A 141 -21.26 13.85 -7.33
CA GLU A 141 -21.11 14.12 -5.89
C GLU A 141 -21.17 12.81 -5.07
N ASP A 142 -22.08 11.89 -5.39
CA ASP A 142 -22.19 10.58 -4.71
C ASP A 142 -20.96 9.70 -5.01
N ALA A 143 -20.45 9.75 -6.24
CA ALA A 143 -19.21 9.07 -6.62
C ALA A 143 -18.00 9.62 -5.85
N LEU A 144 -17.91 10.94 -5.67
CA LEU A 144 -16.88 11.57 -4.87
C LEU A 144 -16.95 11.13 -3.39
N GLU A 145 -18.15 11.08 -2.79
CA GLU A 145 -18.32 10.64 -1.39
C GLU A 145 -17.80 9.22 -1.18
N ILE A 146 -17.99 8.31 -2.16
CA ILE A 146 -17.40 6.97 -2.09
C ILE A 146 -15.87 7.02 -2.09
N LEU A 147 -15.27 7.83 -2.96
CA LEU A 147 -13.81 7.90 -3.13
C LEU A 147 -13.09 8.57 -1.95
N ILE A 148 -13.73 9.52 -1.25
CA ILE A 148 -13.14 10.22 -0.12
C ILE A 148 -13.25 9.44 1.20
N ASP A 149 -14.13 8.46 1.29
CA ASP A 149 -14.25 7.59 2.47
C ASP A 149 -13.31 6.38 2.32
N PRO A 150 -12.21 6.30 3.11
CA PRO A 150 -11.26 5.21 3.02
C PRO A 150 -11.86 3.82 3.30
N SER A 151 -13.02 3.75 3.97
CA SER A 151 -13.68 2.49 4.26
C SER A 151 -14.30 1.83 3.02
N ASN A 152 -14.55 2.61 1.95
CA ASN A 152 -15.09 2.11 0.69
C ASN A 152 -14.01 1.54 -0.24
N ARG A 153 -12.72 1.70 0.10
CA ARG A 153 -11.64 1.12 -0.67
C ARG A 153 -11.66 -0.41 -0.51
N LEU A 154 -11.72 -1.11 -1.62
CA LEU A 154 -11.52 -2.55 -1.64
C LEU A 154 -10.07 -2.83 -1.23
N ARG A 155 -9.90 -3.77 -0.31
CA ARG A 155 -8.59 -4.18 0.17
C ARG A 155 -8.44 -5.67 -0.09
N ASP A 156 -7.46 -6.00 -0.90
CA ASP A 156 -7.02 -7.37 -1.05
C ASP A 156 -5.91 -7.61 -0.04
N ASN A 157 -6.21 -8.39 1.00
CA ASN A 157 -5.32 -8.59 2.13
C ASN A 157 -4.79 -10.02 2.18
N ILE A 158 -3.51 -10.17 2.44
CA ILE A 158 -2.91 -11.44 2.85
C ILE A 158 -2.41 -11.31 4.28
N THR A 159 -2.75 -12.29 5.13
CA THR A 159 -2.24 -12.37 6.50
C THR A 159 -1.14 -13.43 6.58
N PHE A 160 0.05 -12.99 6.96
CA PHE A 160 1.18 -13.86 7.27
C PHE A 160 1.31 -13.97 8.78
N ARG A 161 1.21 -15.21 9.30
CA ARG A 161 1.37 -15.46 10.73
C ARG A 161 2.83 -15.45 11.12
N GLU A 162 3.10 -15.20 12.39
CA GLU A 162 4.43 -15.34 12.96
C GLU A 162 4.94 -16.78 12.80
N GLY A 163 6.24 -16.93 12.66
CA GLY A 163 6.89 -18.23 12.53
C GLY A 163 6.73 -18.95 11.18
N LEU A 164 6.18 -18.29 10.14
CA LEU A 164 6.17 -18.87 8.78
C LEU A 164 7.58 -18.86 8.19
N ARG A 165 7.89 -19.96 7.46
CA ARG A 165 9.09 -20.03 6.61
C ARG A 165 8.85 -19.37 5.27
N ASN A 166 9.92 -19.01 4.57
CA ASN A 166 9.82 -18.43 3.24
C ASN A 166 9.06 -19.33 2.25
N THR A 167 9.18 -20.64 2.35
CA THR A 167 8.42 -21.60 1.53
C THR A 167 6.91 -21.48 1.76
N GLN A 168 6.47 -21.24 2.99
CA GLN A 168 5.07 -21.05 3.34
C GLN A 168 4.58 -19.68 2.92
N VAL A 169 5.42 -18.65 3.07
CA VAL A 169 5.14 -17.29 2.56
C VAL A 169 4.96 -17.32 1.03
N ALA A 170 5.86 -18.02 0.31
CA ALA A 170 5.78 -18.15 -1.14
C ALA A 170 4.48 -18.84 -1.59
N ASN A 171 4.07 -19.91 -0.90
CA ASN A 171 2.81 -20.59 -1.20
C ASN A 171 1.60 -19.64 -0.99
N LEU A 172 1.55 -18.91 0.12
CA LEU A 172 0.46 -17.97 0.38
C LEU A 172 0.37 -16.86 -0.67
N ILE A 173 1.50 -16.31 -1.09
CA ILE A 173 1.54 -15.29 -2.17
C ILE A 173 1.08 -15.91 -3.49
N SER A 174 1.63 -17.09 -3.84
CA SER A 174 1.28 -17.82 -5.06
C SER A 174 -0.24 -18.09 -5.14
N GLU A 175 -0.84 -18.60 -4.07
CA GLU A 175 -2.27 -18.90 -3.98
C GLU A 175 -3.14 -17.64 -4.11
N ASN A 176 -2.76 -16.54 -3.45
CA ASN A 176 -3.58 -15.32 -3.44
C ASN A 176 -3.47 -14.52 -4.75
N LEU A 177 -2.30 -14.48 -5.38
CA LEU A 177 -2.08 -13.77 -6.64
C LEU A 177 -2.38 -14.65 -7.88
N GLY A 178 -2.48 -15.97 -7.72
CA GLY A 178 -2.63 -16.89 -8.85
C GLY A 178 -1.39 -16.98 -9.73
N VAL A 179 -0.20 -16.72 -9.18
CA VAL A 179 1.11 -16.81 -9.85
C VAL A 179 1.82 -18.12 -9.46
N SER A 180 2.89 -18.49 -10.18
CA SER A 180 3.63 -19.70 -9.84
C SER A 180 4.49 -19.51 -8.58
N TYR A 181 4.74 -20.60 -7.86
CA TYR A 181 5.67 -20.64 -6.73
C TYR A 181 7.08 -20.18 -7.11
N ASP A 182 7.56 -20.58 -8.30
CA ASP A 182 8.88 -20.21 -8.81
C ASP A 182 9.01 -18.71 -9.09
N GLU A 183 7.91 -18.06 -9.52
CA GLU A 183 7.88 -16.62 -9.71
C GLU A 183 8.04 -15.88 -8.38
N VAL A 184 7.38 -16.35 -7.32
CA VAL A 184 7.54 -15.77 -5.98
C VAL A 184 8.94 -16.00 -5.44
N ASN A 185 9.51 -17.20 -5.61
CA ASN A 185 10.89 -17.47 -5.21
C ASN A 185 11.90 -16.59 -5.93
N THR A 186 11.71 -16.37 -7.23
CA THR A 186 12.55 -15.44 -8.01
C THR A 186 12.46 -14.02 -7.46
N ALA A 187 11.26 -13.59 -7.08
CA ALA A 187 11.07 -12.28 -6.43
C ALA A 187 11.77 -12.20 -5.07
N MET A 188 11.81 -13.27 -4.27
CA MET A 188 12.53 -13.32 -2.98
C MET A 188 14.05 -13.15 -3.13
N GLU A 189 14.61 -13.53 -4.27
CA GLU A 189 16.04 -13.37 -4.57
C GLU A 189 16.37 -12.00 -5.17
N SER A 190 15.34 -11.21 -5.54
CA SER A 190 15.51 -9.89 -6.14
C SER A 190 16.03 -8.87 -5.13
N SER A 191 16.95 -8.02 -5.57
CA SER A 191 17.39 -6.86 -4.79
C SER A 191 16.30 -5.80 -4.58
N GLU A 192 15.22 -5.86 -5.36
CA GLU A 192 14.11 -4.91 -5.31
C GLU A 192 13.27 -5.02 -4.04
N ILE A 193 13.29 -6.18 -3.38
CA ILE A 193 12.59 -6.35 -2.10
C ILE A 193 13.27 -5.63 -0.93
N GLY A 194 14.50 -5.14 -1.09
CA GLY A 194 15.15 -4.24 -0.13
C GLY A 194 15.57 -4.92 1.18
N LEU A 195 16.13 -6.13 1.13
CA LEU A 195 16.67 -6.80 2.32
C LEU A 195 17.73 -5.95 3.00
N PRO A 196 17.81 -5.96 4.35
CA PRO A 196 18.91 -5.34 5.08
C PRO A 196 20.28 -5.89 4.63
N SER A 197 21.31 -5.05 4.65
CA SER A 197 22.65 -5.43 4.19
C SER A 197 23.29 -6.60 4.97
N TYR A 198 22.82 -6.86 6.17
CA TYR A 198 23.27 -7.97 7.00
C TYR A 198 22.47 -9.27 6.78
N ALA A 199 21.39 -9.24 5.99
CA ALA A 199 20.61 -10.41 5.65
C ALA A 199 21.34 -11.26 4.61
N GLN A 200 21.35 -12.59 4.78
CA GLN A 200 21.94 -13.53 3.83
C GLN A 200 20.91 -14.08 2.84
N SER A 201 19.64 -14.04 3.21
CA SER A 201 18.48 -14.45 2.40
C SER A 201 17.23 -13.74 2.94
N ALA A 202 16.09 -13.94 2.32
CA ALA A 202 14.81 -13.40 2.81
C ALA A 202 14.31 -14.10 4.09
N GLU A 203 14.82 -15.30 4.46
CA GLU A 203 14.40 -16.03 5.66
C GLU A 203 14.72 -15.24 6.92
N GLY A 204 13.68 -14.98 7.73
CA GLY A 204 13.76 -14.17 8.94
C GLY A 204 13.49 -12.68 8.76
N TYR A 205 13.35 -12.21 7.52
CA TYR A 205 13.22 -10.78 7.20
C TYR A 205 11.90 -10.40 6.54
N LEU A 206 11.00 -11.35 6.36
CA LEU A 206 9.64 -11.11 5.85
C LEU A 206 8.69 -10.96 7.05
N PHE A 207 8.54 -9.73 7.55
CA PHE A 207 7.82 -9.48 8.80
C PHE A 207 6.37 -9.97 8.77
N PRO A 208 5.90 -10.73 9.78
CA PRO A 208 4.56 -11.30 9.82
C PRO A 208 3.52 -10.23 10.17
N GLN A 209 2.56 -10.03 9.26
CA GLN A 209 1.48 -9.06 9.42
C GLN A 209 0.40 -9.28 8.36
N THR A 210 -0.70 -8.52 8.40
CA THR A 210 -1.67 -8.43 7.30
C THR A 210 -1.27 -7.31 6.36
N TYR A 211 -1.05 -7.65 5.08
CA TYR A 211 -0.64 -6.71 4.04
C TYR A 211 -1.75 -6.49 3.03
N ASP A 212 -2.00 -5.24 2.70
CA ASP A 212 -2.88 -4.82 1.62
C ASP A 212 -2.06 -4.76 0.32
N TYR A 213 -2.33 -5.67 -0.60
CA TYR A 213 -1.62 -5.74 -1.88
C TYR A 213 -2.41 -5.15 -3.06
N SER A 214 -3.56 -4.53 -2.79
CA SER A 214 -4.40 -3.91 -3.83
C SER A 214 -3.69 -2.80 -4.64
N LEU A 215 -2.62 -2.20 -4.09
CA LEU A 215 -1.84 -1.15 -4.75
C LEU A 215 -0.75 -1.68 -5.67
N ASP A 216 -0.17 -2.81 -5.32
CA ASP A 216 0.86 -3.50 -6.11
C ASP A 216 0.64 -5.00 -5.97
N PRO A 217 -0.25 -5.58 -6.80
CA PRO A 217 -0.58 -7.01 -6.75
C PRO A 217 0.50 -7.85 -7.44
N SER A 218 1.75 -7.67 -7.02
CA SER A 218 2.90 -8.43 -7.49
C SER A 218 3.62 -9.12 -6.33
N PRO A 219 4.29 -10.26 -6.56
CA PRO A 219 5.13 -10.89 -5.54
C PRO A 219 6.16 -9.93 -4.96
N THR A 220 6.86 -9.17 -5.81
CA THR A 220 7.86 -8.18 -5.40
C THR A 220 7.25 -7.09 -4.53
N GLY A 221 6.05 -6.58 -4.89
CA GLY A 221 5.36 -5.54 -4.12
C GLY A 221 4.99 -5.99 -2.71
N ILE A 222 4.49 -7.22 -2.56
CA ILE A 222 4.16 -7.79 -1.24
C ILE A 222 5.44 -8.03 -0.42
N LEU A 223 6.44 -8.68 -1.01
CA LEU A 223 7.70 -8.98 -0.33
C LEU A 223 8.43 -7.72 0.11
N LYS A 224 8.39 -6.67 -0.70
CA LYS A 224 8.94 -5.36 -0.35
C LYS A 224 8.23 -4.74 0.84
N GLN A 225 6.90 -4.78 0.90
CA GLN A 225 6.17 -4.31 2.08
C GLN A 225 6.59 -5.09 3.34
N MET A 226 6.79 -6.41 3.23
CA MET A 226 7.21 -7.25 4.36
C MET A 226 8.62 -6.89 4.86
N THR A 227 9.56 -6.61 3.97
CA THR A 227 10.93 -6.19 4.34
C THR A 227 10.97 -4.76 4.87
N GLU A 228 10.16 -3.84 4.33
CA GLU A 228 10.02 -2.48 4.85
C GLU A 228 9.44 -2.48 6.27
N GLU A 229 8.45 -3.34 6.53
CA GLU A 229 7.89 -3.50 7.89
C GLU A 229 8.91 -4.11 8.86
N PHE A 230 9.71 -5.10 8.40
CA PHE A 230 10.83 -5.60 9.18
C PHE A 230 11.80 -4.47 9.54
N ALA A 231 12.22 -3.68 8.56
CA ALA A 231 13.15 -2.56 8.78
C ALA A 231 12.56 -1.52 9.75
N SER A 232 11.26 -1.24 9.67
CA SER A 232 10.55 -0.35 10.59
C SER A 232 10.58 -0.88 12.03
N ASN A 233 10.28 -2.18 12.23
CA ASN A 233 10.32 -2.82 13.55
C ASN A 233 11.75 -2.89 14.08
N ALA A 234 12.73 -3.25 13.25
CA ALA A 234 14.15 -3.29 13.63
C ALA A 234 14.64 -1.90 14.10
N ALA A 235 14.26 -0.84 13.40
CA ALA A 235 14.59 0.53 13.79
C ALA A 235 13.92 0.94 15.11
N GLN A 236 12.64 0.62 15.31
CA GLN A 236 11.92 0.91 16.56
C GLN A 236 12.50 0.18 17.78
N LEU A 237 13.09 -0.99 17.55
CA LEU A 237 13.72 -1.81 18.59
C LEU A 237 15.18 -1.45 18.83
N ASP A 238 15.78 -0.52 18.08
CA ASP A 238 17.22 -0.23 18.07
C ASP A 238 18.05 -1.50 17.83
N LEU A 239 17.61 -2.38 16.89
CA LEU A 239 18.15 -3.74 16.72
C LEU A 239 19.66 -3.76 16.55
N GLU A 240 20.22 -2.97 15.64
CA GLU A 240 21.67 -2.97 15.37
C GLU A 240 22.47 -2.53 16.60
N LYS A 241 22.04 -1.48 17.29
CA LYS A 241 22.72 -0.98 18.48
C LYS A 241 22.68 -2.00 19.63
N LYS A 242 21.49 -2.59 19.88
CA LYS A 242 21.35 -3.58 20.97
C LYS A 242 22.05 -4.89 20.65
N ALA A 243 22.11 -5.28 19.38
CA ALA A 243 22.91 -6.41 18.94
C ALA A 243 24.39 -6.22 19.30
N ASP A 244 24.95 -5.05 18.99
CA ASP A 244 26.34 -4.70 19.35
C ASP A 244 26.56 -4.69 20.88
N GLU A 245 25.62 -4.14 21.66
CA GLU A 245 25.66 -4.16 23.13
C GLU A 245 25.65 -5.60 23.71
N LEU A 246 24.99 -6.54 23.02
CA LEU A 246 24.96 -7.96 23.39
C LEU A 246 26.17 -8.74 22.87
N GLY A 247 26.96 -8.16 21.96
CA GLY A 247 28.13 -8.77 21.33
C GLY A 247 27.79 -9.71 20.17
N TYR A 248 26.65 -9.50 19.50
CA TYR A 248 26.16 -10.26 18.36
C TYR A 248 25.93 -9.36 17.16
N SER A 249 25.97 -9.93 15.96
CA SER A 249 25.55 -9.24 14.74
C SER A 249 24.02 -9.13 14.67
N PRO A 250 23.46 -8.17 13.91
CA PRO A 250 22.01 -8.10 13.65
C PRO A 250 21.44 -9.41 13.07
N HIS A 251 22.18 -10.11 12.21
CA HIS A 251 21.79 -11.40 11.65
C HIS A 251 21.67 -12.49 12.72
N GLU A 252 22.60 -12.56 13.65
CA GLU A 252 22.56 -13.51 14.78
C GLU A 252 21.37 -13.23 15.70
N ILE A 253 21.03 -11.95 15.94
CA ILE A 253 19.83 -11.58 16.72
C ILE A 253 18.57 -12.09 16.03
N VAL A 254 18.42 -11.89 14.71
CA VAL A 254 17.25 -12.39 13.96
C VAL A 254 17.22 -13.92 13.98
N THR A 255 18.38 -14.56 13.90
CA THR A 255 18.51 -16.02 14.04
C THR A 255 18.03 -16.50 15.40
N ILE A 256 18.47 -15.87 16.50
CA ILE A 256 18.00 -16.16 17.86
C ILE A 256 16.49 -15.94 17.96
N ALA A 257 15.97 -14.81 17.46
CA ALA A 257 14.55 -14.50 17.48
C ALA A 257 13.73 -15.58 16.74
N SER A 258 14.20 -16.07 15.59
CA SER A 258 13.52 -17.13 14.84
C SER A 258 13.45 -18.47 15.58
N ILE A 259 14.46 -18.76 16.41
CA ILE A 259 14.44 -19.92 17.30
C ILE A 259 13.43 -19.70 18.43
N ILE A 260 13.50 -18.55 19.12
CA ILE A 260 12.54 -18.19 20.17
C ILE A 260 11.10 -18.29 19.66
N GLU A 261 10.82 -17.75 18.47
CA GLU A 261 9.49 -17.79 17.84
C GLU A 261 8.92 -19.21 17.73
N LYS A 262 9.78 -20.19 17.48
CA LYS A 262 9.37 -21.58 17.32
C LYS A 262 9.31 -22.37 18.63
N GLU A 263 9.89 -21.85 19.70
CA GLU A 263 9.97 -22.52 21.01
C GLU A 263 8.92 -22.01 22.01
N ILE A 264 8.36 -20.79 21.78
CA ILE A 264 7.39 -20.21 22.71
C ILE A 264 5.94 -20.53 22.31
N ARG A 265 5.10 -20.72 23.31
CA ARG A 265 3.63 -20.71 23.17
C ARG A 265 3.00 -19.48 23.80
N HIS A 266 3.66 -18.89 24.80
CA HIS A 266 3.22 -17.71 25.51
C HIS A 266 4.26 -16.62 25.40
N PRO A 267 3.86 -15.38 24.99
CA PRO A 267 4.78 -14.26 24.83
C PRO A 267 5.65 -13.95 26.05
N GLU A 268 5.10 -14.15 27.25
CA GLU A 268 5.78 -13.88 28.52
C GLU A 268 6.98 -14.82 28.78
N GLN A 269 7.07 -15.96 28.10
CA GLN A 269 8.16 -16.93 28.24
C GLN A 269 9.37 -16.58 27.33
N ALA A 270 9.16 -15.72 26.34
CA ALA A 270 10.16 -15.43 25.33
C ALA A 270 11.50 -14.90 25.91
N PRO A 271 11.53 -13.97 26.90
CA PRO A 271 12.78 -13.52 27.48
C PRO A 271 13.55 -14.61 28.25
N ASP A 272 12.86 -15.57 28.84
CA ASP A 272 13.49 -16.70 29.57
C ASP A 272 14.05 -17.73 28.60
N VAL A 273 13.38 -17.99 27.47
CA VAL A 273 13.92 -18.83 26.40
C VAL A 273 15.16 -18.16 25.79
N ALA A 274 15.12 -16.82 25.55
CA ALA A 274 16.28 -16.07 25.12
C ALA A 274 17.45 -16.24 26.09
N GLN A 275 17.21 -16.12 27.40
CA GLN A 275 18.21 -16.34 28.43
C GLN A 275 18.89 -17.72 28.32
N VAL A 276 18.12 -18.78 28.15
CA VAL A 276 18.67 -20.15 27.97
C VAL A 276 19.56 -20.21 26.73
N ILE A 277 19.13 -19.62 25.61
CA ILE A 277 19.94 -19.59 24.39
C ILE A 277 21.27 -18.88 24.63
N TYR A 278 21.24 -17.66 25.19
CA TYR A 278 22.47 -16.90 25.46
C TYR A 278 23.39 -17.57 26.48
N ASN A 279 22.85 -18.16 27.53
CA ASN A 279 23.63 -18.89 28.52
C ASN A 279 24.34 -20.10 27.89
N ARG A 280 23.61 -20.88 27.06
CA ARG A 280 24.22 -22.03 26.35
C ARG A 280 25.29 -21.57 25.36
N LEU A 281 25.05 -20.51 24.60
CA LEU A 281 26.06 -19.95 23.68
C LEU A 281 27.32 -19.53 24.42
N LYS A 282 27.16 -18.82 25.53
CA LYS A 282 28.27 -18.34 26.37
C LYS A 282 29.12 -19.49 26.94
N ASP A 283 28.47 -20.59 27.31
CA ASP A 283 29.15 -21.75 27.91
C ASP A 283 29.64 -22.78 26.85
N GLY A 284 29.48 -22.46 25.53
CA GLY A 284 29.86 -23.39 24.46
C GLY A 284 28.97 -24.66 24.40
N MET A 285 27.79 -24.58 24.99
CA MET A 285 26.85 -25.69 25.02
C MET A 285 26.00 -25.71 23.74
N LYS A 286 25.75 -26.88 23.18
CA LYS A 286 24.85 -27.07 22.03
C LYS A 286 23.43 -26.59 22.38
N LEU A 287 22.77 -25.89 21.45
CA LEU A 287 21.42 -25.36 21.69
C LEU A 287 20.38 -26.47 21.82
N ARG A 288 20.47 -27.54 21.05
CA ARG A 288 19.56 -28.69 21.08
C ARG A 288 18.09 -28.29 20.99
N MET A 289 17.76 -27.53 19.98
CA MET A 289 16.41 -27.05 19.70
C MET A 289 15.80 -27.90 18.58
N ASP A 290 14.67 -28.54 18.84
CA ASP A 290 13.98 -29.39 17.86
C ASP A 290 13.53 -28.59 16.63
N SER A 291 13.13 -27.31 16.83
CA SER A 291 12.76 -26.38 15.77
C SER A 291 13.83 -26.23 14.68
N THR A 292 15.11 -26.22 15.06
CA THR A 292 16.23 -26.13 14.11
C THR A 292 16.40 -27.42 13.30
N VAL A 293 16.10 -28.57 13.89
CA VAL A 293 16.13 -29.88 13.21
C VAL A 293 14.96 -29.99 12.24
N HIS A 294 13.74 -29.59 12.65
CA HIS A 294 12.59 -29.53 11.75
C HIS A 294 12.85 -28.64 10.54
N TYR A 295 13.55 -27.51 10.71
CA TYR A 295 13.96 -26.67 9.59
C TYR A 295 14.95 -27.42 8.68
N ALA A 296 15.95 -28.08 9.26
CA ALA A 296 16.99 -28.81 8.54
C ALA A 296 16.45 -29.94 7.67
N VAL A 297 15.39 -30.66 8.12
CA VAL A 297 14.76 -31.75 7.37
C VAL A 297 13.66 -31.29 6.41
N GLY A 298 13.34 -29.99 6.40
CA GLY A 298 12.25 -29.42 5.55
C GLY A 298 10.85 -29.76 6.06
N ASP A 299 10.71 -30.21 7.31
CA ASP A 299 9.44 -30.55 7.94
C ASP A 299 8.67 -29.25 8.32
N SER A 300 7.35 -29.25 8.18
CA SER A 300 6.49 -28.13 8.56
C SER A 300 6.49 -27.83 10.07
N GLY A 301 7.04 -28.75 10.89
CA GLY A 301 7.03 -28.64 12.35
C GLY A 301 5.66 -29.01 12.95
N GLU A 302 4.87 -29.81 12.26
CA GLU A 302 3.59 -30.33 12.76
C GLU A 302 3.79 -31.34 13.90
N THR A 303 4.95 -32.02 13.94
CA THR A 303 5.31 -32.91 15.04
C THR A 303 6.06 -32.15 16.12
N VAL A 304 5.68 -32.37 17.39
CA VAL A 304 6.26 -31.65 18.55
C VAL A 304 7.69 -32.14 18.84
N MET A 305 8.01 -33.41 18.58
CA MET A 305 9.30 -34.00 18.86
C MET A 305 9.98 -34.52 17.58
N THR A 306 11.30 -34.34 17.53
CA THR A 306 12.14 -34.93 16.48
C THR A 306 12.52 -36.36 16.81
N SER A 307 12.61 -37.22 15.79
CA SER A 307 13.13 -38.60 15.94
C SER A 307 14.65 -38.59 16.10
N ASP A 308 15.20 -39.70 16.62
CA ASP A 308 16.66 -39.88 16.71
C ASP A 308 17.33 -39.82 15.32
N GLU A 309 16.64 -40.27 14.27
CA GLU A 309 17.11 -40.23 12.89
C GLU A 309 17.19 -38.75 12.41
N GLN A 310 16.17 -37.96 12.65
CA GLN A 310 16.15 -36.51 12.33
C GLN A 310 17.25 -35.75 13.11
N ARG A 311 17.47 -36.05 14.39
CA ARG A 311 18.55 -35.46 15.20
C ARG A 311 19.96 -35.85 14.74
N ASN A 312 20.11 -36.87 13.92
CA ASN A 312 21.39 -37.30 13.37
C ASN A 312 21.69 -36.73 11.97
N ILE A 313 20.76 -35.94 11.37
CA ILE A 313 20.97 -35.34 10.05
C ILE A 313 22.23 -34.48 10.03
N ASP A 314 22.98 -34.57 8.94
CA ASP A 314 24.18 -33.74 8.74
C ASP A 314 23.78 -32.41 8.05
N SER A 315 23.40 -31.43 8.87
CA SER A 315 23.03 -30.10 8.45
C SER A 315 23.61 -29.04 9.40
N PRO A 316 24.12 -27.92 8.91
CA PRO A 316 24.61 -26.83 9.77
C PRO A 316 23.51 -26.22 10.64
N TYR A 317 22.25 -26.47 10.31
CA TYR A 317 21.10 -26.06 11.15
C TYR A 317 20.84 -27.06 12.30
N ASN A 318 21.50 -28.22 12.36
CA ASN A 318 21.28 -29.19 13.42
C ASN A 318 22.02 -28.80 14.71
N THR A 319 21.35 -28.12 15.63
CA THR A 319 21.89 -27.69 16.91
C THR A 319 22.05 -28.80 17.94
N TYR A 320 21.68 -30.05 17.66
CA TYR A 320 22.09 -31.24 18.43
C TYR A 320 23.48 -31.73 18.04
N LYS A 321 23.89 -31.47 16.80
CA LYS A 321 25.15 -31.91 16.26
C LYS A 321 26.24 -30.88 16.36
N TYR A 322 25.91 -29.63 16.05
CA TYR A 322 26.84 -28.49 16.00
C TYR A 322 26.63 -27.51 17.17
N GLU A 323 27.72 -26.96 17.64
CA GLU A 323 27.74 -25.90 18.66
C GLU A 323 27.46 -24.51 18.01
N GLY A 324 27.01 -23.57 18.82
CA GLY A 324 26.71 -22.20 18.36
C GLY A 324 25.35 -22.05 17.69
N LEU A 325 25.17 -20.92 17.01
CA LEU A 325 23.96 -20.62 16.23
C LEU A 325 24.00 -21.34 14.87
N PRO A 326 22.83 -21.68 14.32
CA PRO A 326 22.74 -22.09 12.92
C PRO A 326 23.16 -20.93 12.00
N PRO A 327 23.42 -21.18 10.71
CA PRO A 327 23.88 -20.18 9.76
C PRO A 327 22.93 -18.98 9.58
N GLY A 328 21.63 -19.15 9.86
CA GLY A 328 20.63 -18.10 9.70
C GLY A 328 19.29 -18.46 10.32
N PRO A 329 18.29 -17.57 10.18
CA PRO A 329 16.96 -17.77 10.71
C PRO A 329 16.27 -19.02 10.17
N ILE A 330 15.36 -19.59 10.97
CA ILE A 330 14.59 -20.79 10.64
C ILE A 330 13.11 -20.51 10.35
N CYS A 331 12.69 -19.26 10.51
CA CYS A 331 11.37 -18.73 10.17
C CYS A 331 11.40 -17.22 10.26
N ASN A 332 10.30 -16.57 9.89
CA ASN A 332 10.09 -15.13 10.04
C ASN A 332 9.51 -14.84 11.44
N PRO A 333 10.31 -14.23 12.36
CA PRO A 333 9.87 -13.98 13.72
C PRO A 333 8.96 -12.76 13.80
N GLY A 334 8.05 -12.78 14.78
CA GLY A 334 7.25 -11.62 15.15
C GLY A 334 8.01 -10.66 16.08
N ARG A 335 7.34 -9.56 16.42
CA ARG A 335 7.90 -8.51 17.26
C ARG A 335 8.31 -9.03 18.66
N THR A 336 7.48 -9.88 19.26
CA THR A 336 7.73 -10.45 20.59
C THR A 336 9.06 -11.21 20.65
N ALA A 337 9.32 -12.05 19.66
CA ALA A 337 10.56 -12.82 19.60
C ALA A 337 11.79 -11.93 19.35
N LEU A 338 11.68 -10.91 18.49
CA LEU A 338 12.72 -9.91 18.27
C LEU A 338 13.02 -9.12 19.56
N GLU A 339 12.00 -8.67 20.27
CA GLU A 339 12.14 -7.96 21.54
C GLU A 339 12.81 -8.83 22.62
N ALA A 340 12.44 -10.11 22.69
CA ALA A 340 13.02 -11.06 23.63
C ALA A 340 14.50 -11.36 23.32
N ALA A 341 14.85 -11.53 22.04
CA ALA A 341 16.23 -11.70 21.62
C ALA A 341 17.11 -10.50 21.99
N LEU A 342 16.55 -9.29 21.92
CA LEU A 342 17.25 -8.06 22.29
C LEU A 342 17.25 -7.73 23.79
N ASN A 343 16.37 -8.37 24.57
CA ASN A 343 16.22 -8.10 26.01
C ASN A 343 16.01 -9.42 26.77
N PRO A 344 17.01 -10.33 26.77
CA PRO A 344 16.90 -11.59 27.48
C PRO A 344 16.72 -11.36 28.99
N SER A 345 16.00 -12.25 29.66
CA SER A 345 15.91 -12.27 31.12
C SER A 345 17.31 -12.47 31.73
N LYS A 346 17.49 -11.94 32.93
CA LYS A 346 18.74 -12.12 33.68
C LYS A 346 18.62 -13.30 34.63
N GLY A 347 19.55 -14.24 34.60
CA GLY A 347 19.59 -15.41 35.47
C GLY A 347 20.44 -16.53 34.88
N ASN A 348 20.28 -17.74 35.42
CA ASN A 348 21.14 -18.87 35.10
C ASN A 348 20.39 -20.05 34.45
N TYR A 349 19.21 -19.79 33.86
CA TYR A 349 18.50 -20.88 33.20
C TYR A 349 19.33 -21.45 32.05
N MET A 350 19.46 -22.76 32.05
CA MET A 350 20.20 -23.53 31.04
C MET A 350 19.27 -24.48 30.27
N PHE A 351 18.09 -24.76 30.82
CA PHE A 351 17.14 -25.73 30.30
C PHE A 351 15.71 -25.20 30.40
N PHE A 352 14.87 -25.65 29.49
CA PHE A 352 13.42 -25.52 29.60
C PHE A 352 12.73 -26.76 28.99
N VAL A 353 11.51 -26.99 29.38
CA VAL A 353 10.63 -28.01 28.80
C VAL A 353 9.18 -27.63 29.04
N THR A 354 8.36 -27.71 27.99
CA THR A 354 6.90 -27.58 28.13
C THR A 354 6.37 -28.81 28.81
N VAL A 355 5.79 -28.64 29.99
CA VAL A 355 5.30 -29.78 30.85
C VAL A 355 3.82 -30.06 30.64
N ASN A 356 3.07 -29.17 30.02
CA ASN A 356 1.66 -29.32 29.68
C ASN A 356 1.41 -28.75 28.28
N MET A 357 1.08 -29.62 27.32
CA MET A 357 0.88 -29.24 25.90
C MET A 357 -0.42 -28.47 25.67
N GLU A 358 -1.42 -28.68 26.52
CA GLU A 358 -2.72 -28.00 26.40
C GLU A 358 -2.61 -26.54 26.87
N THR A 359 -2.02 -26.32 28.03
CA THR A 359 -1.87 -24.98 28.61
C THR A 359 -0.62 -24.25 28.14
N GLY A 360 0.36 -24.93 27.53
CA GLY A 360 1.65 -24.33 27.17
C GLY A 360 2.56 -24.06 28.37
N GLU A 361 2.26 -24.62 29.59
CA GLU A 361 3.10 -24.43 30.77
C GLU A 361 4.52 -24.92 30.48
N THR A 362 5.49 -24.02 30.55
CA THR A 362 6.91 -24.30 30.34
C THR A 362 7.66 -24.09 31.66
N ARG A 363 8.54 -25.03 32.01
CA ARG A 363 9.38 -24.95 33.21
C ARG A 363 10.83 -24.79 32.84
N PHE A 364 11.45 -23.82 33.48
CA PHE A 364 12.86 -23.51 33.32
C PHE A 364 13.68 -24.17 34.45
N ALA A 365 14.95 -24.43 34.19
CA ALA A 365 15.85 -25.04 35.16
C ALA A 365 17.29 -24.53 34.95
N GLU A 366 18.02 -24.41 36.05
CA GLU A 366 19.45 -24.02 36.03
C GLU A 366 20.35 -25.24 35.91
N THR A 367 19.89 -26.42 36.38
CA THR A 367 20.69 -27.63 36.46
C THR A 367 20.03 -28.80 35.71
N ASP A 368 20.83 -29.76 35.25
CA ASP A 368 20.36 -31.02 34.64
C ASP A 368 19.41 -31.78 35.59
N GLU A 369 19.70 -31.79 36.92
CA GLU A 369 18.87 -32.47 37.90
C GLU A 369 17.44 -31.89 37.95
N GLU A 370 17.34 -30.59 37.97
CA GLU A 370 16.03 -29.89 37.94
C GLU A 370 15.34 -30.14 36.60
N HIS A 371 16.06 -30.04 35.49
CA HIS A 371 15.52 -30.31 34.16
C HIS A 371 14.95 -31.71 34.06
N LEU A 372 15.67 -32.73 34.54
CA LEU A 372 15.21 -34.13 34.54
C LEU A 372 13.94 -34.32 35.39
N LYS A 373 13.76 -33.54 36.48
CA LYS A 373 12.50 -33.54 37.23
C LYS A 373 11.34 -33.00 36.37
N ASN A 374 11.57 -31.89 35.64
CA ASN A 374 10.60 -31.30 34.75
C ASN A 374 10.27 -32.22 33.56
N VAL A 375 11.28 -32.88 32.98
CA VAL A 375 11.07 -33.89 31.91
C VAL A 375 10.20 -35.04 32.37
N LYS A 376 10.34 -35.49 33.63
CA LYS A 376 9.46 -36.55 34.18
C LYS A 376 8.01 -36.10 34.27
N ILE A 377 7.74 -34.82 34.58
CA ILE A 377 6.40 -34.24 34.59
C ILE A 377 5.82 -34.27 33.18
N PHE A 378 6.59 -33.83 32.18
CA PHE A 378 6.19 -33.92 30.78
C PHE A 378 5.90 -35.38 30.35
N GLN A 379 6.79 -36.29 30.65
CA GLN A 379 6.58 -37.72 30.36
C GLN A 379 5.33 -38.31 31.04
N GLN A 380 4.98 -37.85 32.25
CA GLN A 380 3.75 -38.23 32.90
C GLN A 380 2.55 -37.66 32.18
N TYR A 381 2.60 -36.39 31.80
CA TYR A 381 1.56 -35.74 31.00
C TYR A 381 1.29 -36.52 29.71
N CYS A 382 2.35 -36.93 28.98
CA CYS A 382 2.20 -37.70 27.76
C CYS A 382 1.66 -39.11 27.96
N ARG A 383 1.84 -39.72 29.15
CA ARG A 383 1.18 -41.03 29.47
C ARG A 383 -0.31 -40.87 29.74
N ASP A 384 -0.74 -39.70 30.23
CA ASP A 384 -2.10 -39.47 30.66
C ASP A 384 -2.95 -38.79 29.54
N HIS A 385 -2.32 -38.37 28.45
CA HIS A 385 -2.96 -37.65 27.33
C HIS A 385 -2.51 -38.22 25.98
N ASP A 386 -3.46 -38.49 25.09
CA ASP A 386 -3.17 -38.89 23.72
C ASP A 386 -2.63 -37.68 22.91
N GLY A 387 -1.60 -37.91 22.10
CA GLY A 387 -1.09 -36.88 21.18
C GLY A 387 0.23 -36.20 21.55
N CYS A 388 1.01 -36.74 22.47
CA CYS A 388 2.41 -36.37 22.66
C CYS A 388 3.35 -37.05 21.62
#